data_a3cec765aa13bb93574136f40ddd9060
#
_entry.id   a3cec765aa13bb93574136f40ddd9060
#
_cell.length_a   1.000
_cell.length_b   1.000
_cell.length_c   1.000
_cell.angle_alpha   90.00
_cell.angle_beta   90.00
_cell.angle_gamma   90.00
#
_symmetry.space_group_name_H-M   'P 1'
#
loop_
_entity.id
_entity.type
_entity.pdbx_description
1 polymer ?
#
loop_
_entity_poly.entity_id
_entity_poly.type
_entity_poly.pdbx_seq_one_letter_code
_entity_poly.pdbx_strand_id
1 'polypeptide(L)'
;LIAGSLDHEVDDANSFAEWGVDMLKYDSCYHMGRIGTPQISFNRFKVMSDALRATGRNILLNLCNWGEDQVHTVSLRLEAFKTELTTKKWGMSISNSWRITGDIYDSFTVSLRGLRYTL
;
A
#
# COMPACT_ATOMS: atom_id res chain seq x y z
N LEU A 1 18.84 4.54 -13.56
CA LEU A 1 17.56 3.81 -13.48
C LEU A 1 17.55 3.08 -12.13
N ILE A 2 16.60 3.39 -11.27
CA ILE A 2 16.37 2.61 -10.06
C ILE A 2 15.35 1.54 -10.46
N ALA A 3 15.75 0.26 -10.37
CA ALA A 3 14.84 -0.86 -10.57
C ALA A 3 13.89 -0.91 -9.37
N GLY A 4 12.59 -1.03 -9.63
CA GLY A 4 11.56 -1.26 -8.62
C GLY A 4 10.86 -2.58 -8.90
N SER A 5 10.07 -3.05 -7.95
CA SER A 5 9.38 -4.35 -8.04
C SER A 5 8.19 -4.36 -9.00
N LEU A 6 7.83 -3.23 -9.61
CA LEU A 6 6.66 -3.15 -10.50
C LEU A 6 6.79 -4.14 -11.66
N ASP A 7 5.78 -5.02 -11.80
CA ASP A 7 5.74 -6.13 -12.76
C ASP A 7 6.78 -7.26 -12.52
N HIS A 8 7.48 -7.23 -11.35
CA HIS A 8 8.44 -8.24 -10.87
C HIS A 8 8.15 -8.67 -9.42
N GLU A 9 6.95 -8.40 -8.93
CA GLU A 9 6.60 -8.57 -7.51
C GLU A 9 6.75 -10.01 -7.02
N VAL A 10 6.51 -10.99 -7.88
CA VAL A 10 6.64 -12.42 -7.52
C VAL A 10 8.11 -12.79 -7.34
N ASP A 11 8.99 -12.38 -8.25
CA ASP A 11 10.42 -12.68 -8.19
C ASP A 11 11.05 -12.01 -6.96
N ASP A 12 10.69 -10.74 -6.73
CA ASP A 12 11.18 -9.99 -5.59
C ASP A 12 10.67 -10.56 -4.26
N ALA A 13 9.40 -10.94 -4.18
CA ALA A 13 8.83 -11.56 -2.98
C ALA A 13 9.54 -12.87 -2.61
N ASN A 14 9.85 -13.72 -3.61
CA ASN A 14 10.62 -14.92 -3.40
C ASN A 14 12.04 -14.62 -2.90
N SER A 15 12.70 -13.63 -3.50
CA SER A 15 14.04 -13.19 -3.05
C SER A 15 14.00 -12.67 -1.60
N PHE A 16 13.00 -11.87 -1.25
CA PHE A 16 12.84 -11.39 0.13
C PHE A 16 12.61 -12.53 1.13
N ALA A 17 11.84 -13.53 0.73
CA ALA A 17 11.62 -14.71 1.57
C ALA A 17 12.91 -15.54 1.76
N GLU A 18 13.71 -15.74 0.70
CA GLU A 18 15.01 -16.43 0.75
C GLU A 18 16.02 -15.69 1.62
N TRP A 19 16.04 -14.36 1.55
CA TRP A 19 16.92 -13.51 2.38
C TRP A 19 16.48 -13.42 3.84
N GLY A 20 15.33 -13.98 4.19
CA GLY A 20 14.82 -13.97 5.55
C GLY A 20 14.26 -12.62 5.99
N VAL A 21 13.78 -11.81 5.06
CA VAL A 21 13.16 -10.50 5.37
C VAL A 21 11.90 -10.70 6.20
N ASP A 22 11.75 -9.94 7.28
CA ASP A 22 10.60 -9.99 8.18
C ASP A 22 9.59 -8.86 7.92
N MET A 23 10.02 -7.77 7.29
CA MET A 23 9.18 -6.62 6.98
C MET A 23 9.56 -6.01 5.62
N LEU A 24 8.56 -5.75 4.79
CA LEU A 24 8.70 -4.98 3.57
C LEU A 24 7.92 -3.66 3.71
N LYS A 25 8.62 -2.53 3.56
CA LYS A 25 7.99 -1.25 3.28
C LYS A 25 7.90 -1.10 1.75
N TYR A 26 6.68 -1.12 1.22
CA TYR A 26 6.43 -1.05 -0.21
C TYR A 26 5.94 0.34 -0.60
N ASP A 27 6.77 1.05 -1.36
CA ASP A 27 6.57 2.47 -1.66
C ASP A 27 5.73 2.70 -2.92
N SER A 28 5.24 3.94 -3.07
CA SER A 28 4.45 4.41 -4.21
C SER A 28 5.29 4.94 -5.37
N CYS A 29 6.63 4.90 -5.25
CA CYS A 29 7.54 5.42 -6.26
C CYS A 29 7.43 4.65 -7.60
N TYR A 30 7.64 5.39 -8.70
CA TYR A 30 7.71 4.81 -10.06
C TYR A 30 6.51 3.97 -10.47
N HIS A 31 5.32 4.34 -10.03
CA HIS A 31 4.05 3.63 -10.26
C HIS A 31 3.56 3.64 -11.72
N MET A 32 4.28 4.28 -12.64
CA MET A 32 3.98 4.35 -14.08
C MET A 32 2.53 4.74 -14.39
N GLY A 33 1.97 5.71 -13.64
CA GLY A 33 0.59 6.16 -13.80
C GLY A 33 -0.47 5.28 -13.13
N ARG A 34 -0.09 4.19 -12.46
CA ARG A 34 -1.03 3.31 -11.74
C ARG A 34 -1.40 3.90 -10.36
N ILE A 35 -1.97 5.10 -10.36
CA ILE A 35 -2.38 5.91 -9.20
C ILE A 35 -3.59 6.78 -9.58
N GLY A 36 -4.23 7.41 -8.63
CA GLY A 36 -5.28 8.42 -8.85
C GLY A 36 -6.68 7.94 -8.49
N THR A 37 -6.85 6.67 -8.17
CA THR A 37 -8.09 6.17 -7.58
C THR A 37 -7.81 5.05 -6.56
N PRO A 38 -8.67 4.89 -5.52
CA PRO A 38 -8.52 3.81 -4.55
C PRO A 38 -8.39 2.43 -5.19
N GLN A 39 -9.15 2.16 -6.25
CA GLN A 39 -9.13 0.86 -6.92
C GLN A 39 -7.81 0.60 -7.66
N ILE A 40 -7.27 1.60 -8.34
CA ILE A 40 -5.99 1.47 -9.07
C ILE A 40 -4.86 1.21 -8.07
N SER A 41 -4.78 2.01 -7.01
CA SER A 41 -3.76 1.84 -5.97
C SER A 41 -3.92 0.51 -5.22
N PHE A 42 -5.15 0.13 -4.86
CA PHE A 42 -5.42 -1.18 -4.28
C PHE A 42 -4.89 -2.32 -5.16
N ASN A 43 -5.24 -2.33 -6.44
CA ASN A 43 -4.83 -3.39 -7.35
C ASN A 43 -3.30 -3.49 -7.43
N ARG A 44 -2.62 -2.34 -7.53
CA ARG A 44 -1.16 -2.28 -7.60
C ARG A 44 -0.50 -2.83 -6.33
N PHE A 45 -0.92 -2.38 -5.15
CA PHE A 45 -0.36 -2.87 -3.89
C PHE A 45 -0.74 -4.32 -3.58
N LYS A 46 -1.91 -4.75 -4.06
CA LYS A 46 -2.39 -6.13 -3.87
C LYS A 46 -1.49 -7.16 -4.53
N VAL A 47 -0.89 -6.86 -5.68
CA VAL A 47 0.02 -7.79 -6.38
C VAL A 47 1.18 -8.19 -5.47
N MET A 48 1.87 -7.23 -4.84
CA MET A 48 2.94 -7.51 -3.90
C MET A 48 2.42 -8.24 -2.65
N SER A 49 1.27 -7.84 -2.11
CA SER A 49 0.66 -8.52 -0.96
C SER A 49 0.40 -10.00 -1.24
N ASP A 50 -0.16 -10.32 -2.40
CA ASP A 50 -0.45 -11.69 -2.80
C ASP A 50 0.85 -12.47 -3.06
N ALA A 51 1.84 -11.84 -3.69
CA ALA A 51 3.16 -12.45 -3.93
C ALA A 51 3.87 -12.82 -2.61
N LEU A 52 3.89 -11.90 -1.63
CA LEU A 52 4.48 -12.18 -0.32
C LEU A 52 3.76 -13.33 0.40
N ARG A 53 2.43 -13.38 0.36
CA ARG A 53 1.66 -14.48 0.94
C ARG A 53 1.94 -15.82 0.27
N ALA A 54 2.14 -15.81 -1.04
CA ALA A 54 2.44 -17.02 -1.81
C ALA A 54 3.80 -17.66 -1.46
N THR A 55 4.75 -16.88 -0.92
CA THR A 55 6.04 -17.42 -0.46
C THR A 55 5.92 -18.35 0.74
N GLY A 56 4.83 -18.30 1.49
CA GLY A 56 4.63 -19.01 2.75
C GLY A 56 5.38 -18.44 3.95
N ARG A 57 6.22 -17.42 3.77
CA ARG A 57 6.89 -16.72 4.87
C ARG A 57 6.03 -15.59 5.42
N ASN A 58 5.98 -15.43 6.73
CA ASN A 58 5.32 -14.31 7.39
C ASN A 58 6.15 -13.03 7.26
N ILE A 59 5.86 -12.23 6.23
CA ILE A 59 6.50 -10.94 6.00
C ILE A 59 5.48 -9.84 6.25
N LEU A 60 5.76 -8.92 7.19
CA LEU A 60 4.93 -7.76 7.47
C LEU A 60 4.97 -6.80 6.29
N LEU A 61 3.80 -6.45 5.74
CA LEU A 61 3.71 -5.46 4.66
C LEU A 61 3.27 -4.12 5.21
N ASN A 62 4.09 -3.09 4.95
CA ASN A 62 3.79 -1.69 5.23
C ASN A 62 3.64 -0.93 3.90
N LEU A 63 2.47 -0.32 3.67
CA LEU A 63 2.23 0.47 2.47
C LEU A 63 2.68 1.91 2.67
N CYS A 64 3.56 2.39 1.80
CA CYS A 64 4.01 3.77 1.78
C CYS A 64 3.37 4.53 0.61
N ASN A 65 2.07 4.75 0.68
CA ASN A 65 1.32 5.46 -0.36
C ASN A 65 1.01 6.92 0.00
N TRP A 66 1.66 7.46 1.03
CA TRP A 66 1.61 8.87 1.46
C TRP A 66 0.22 9.40 1.84
N GLY A 67 -0.74 8.52 2.12
CA GLY A 67 -2.14 8.88 2.40
C GLY A 67 -2.98 9.14 1.15
N GLU A 68 -2.41 8.94 -0.02
CA GLU A 68 -3.12 9.09 -1.30
C GLU A 68 -4.16 7.99 -1.53
N ASP A 69 -5.07 8.25 -2.46
CA ASP A 69 -6.09 7.30 -2.91
C ASP A 69 -6.87 6.65 -1.74
N GLN A 70 -7.05 7.42 -0.67
CA GLN A 70 -7.89 7.05 0.47
C GLN A 70 -7.55 5.68 1.09
N VAL A 71 -6.26 5.36 1.27
CA VAL A 71 -5.80 4.09 1.86
C VAL A 71 -6.47 3.76 3.20
N HIS A 72 -6.85 4.78 3.95
CA HIS A 72 -7.49 4.71 5.26
C HIS A 72 -9.03 4.73 5.20
N THR A 73 -9.60 5.08 4.05
CA THR A 73 -11.05 5.14 3.83
C THR A 73 -11.40 4.30 2.62
N VAL A 74 -12.49 3.56 2.64
CA VAL A 74 -12.98 2.89 1.43
C VAL A 74 -14.47 2.86 1.34
N SER A 75 -14.88 3.20 0.14
CA SER A 75 -16.01 2.56 -0.49
C SER A 75 -15.50 1.88 -1.76
N LEU A 76 -15.12 0.63 -1.70
CA LEU A 76 -15.00 -0.19 -2.89
C LEU A 76 -16.43 -0.52 -3.33
N ARG A 77 -16.99 0.26 -4.25
CA ARG A 77 -18.14 -0.15 -5.02
C ARG A 77 -17.70 -1.26 -5.95
N LEU A 78 -17.93 -2.49 -5.56
CA LEU A 78 -18.00 -3.59 -6.51
C LEU A 78 -19.29 -3.42 -7.32
N GLU A 79 -19.19 -2.85 -8.50
CA GLU A 79 -20.32 -2.62 -9.42
C GLU A 79 -21.08 -3.91 -9.82
N ALA A 80 -20.55 -5.09 -9.51
CA ALA A 80 -21.12 -6.36 -9.92
C ALA A 80 -22.13 -6.96 -8.94
N PHE A 81 -22.22 -6.48 -7.70
CA PHE A 81 -23.21 -6.94 -6.73
C PHE A 81 -23.73 -5.76 -5.92
N LYS A 82 -25.02 -5.48 -6.01
CA LYS A 82 -25.77 -4.46 -5.24
C LYS A 82 -25.86 -4.79 -3.74
N THR A 83 -24.77 -5.23 -3.13
CA THR A 83 -24.68 -5.44 -1.70
C THR A 83 -23.72 -4.41 -1.14
N GLU A 84 -24.20 -3.55 -0.26
CA GLU A 84 -23.36 -2.68 0.58
C GLU A 84 -22.36 -3.54 1.34
N LEU A 85 -21.20 -3.80 0.74
CA LEU A 85 -20.08 -4.30 1.52
C LEU A 85 -19.48 -3.11 2.27
N THR A 86 -19.73 -3.12 3.57
CA THR A 86 -19.14 -2.29 4.61
C THR A 86 -17.77 -1.77 4.23
N THR A 87 -17.63 -0.47 4.34
CA THR A 87 -16.43 0.35 4.25
C THR A 87 -15.22 -0.28 4.93
N LYS A 88 -14.58 -1.26 4.31
CA LYS A 88 -13.28 -1.75 4.77
C LYS A 88 -12.21 -0.85 4.19
N LYS A 89 -11.41 -0.26 5.05
CA LYS A 89 -10.19 0.44 4.69
C LYS A 89 -9.37 -0.50 3.81
N TRP A 90 -9.16 -0.18 2.53
CA TRP A 90 -8.54 -1.12 1.61
C TRP A 90 -7.11 -1.52 2.04
N GLY A 91 -6.37 -0.58 2.69
CA GLY A 91 -5.08 -0.88 3.26
C GLY A 91 -5.11 -2.06 4.25
N MET A 92 -6.13 -2.14 5.11
CA MET A 92 -6.29 -3.25 6.08
C MET A 92 -6.49 -4.61 5.42
N SER A 93 -7.04 -4.66 4.22
CA SER A 93 -7.35 -5.93 3.57
C SER A 93 -6.13 -6.60 2.93
N ILE A 94 -5.07 -5.83 2.68
CA ILE A 94 -3.88 -6.30 1.96
C ILE A 94 -2.57 -6.08 2.70
N SER A 95 -2.56 -5.36 3.84
CA SER A 95 -1.32 -5.03 4.56
C SER A 95 -1.51 -5.02 6.07
N ASN A 96 -0.41 -4.96 6.79
CA ASN A 96 -0.37 -4.89 8.25
C ASN A 96 -0.40 -3.45 8.76
N SER A 97 0.15 -2.52 7.98
CA SER A 97 0.20 -1.09 8.29
C SER A 97 0.32 -0.26 7.02
N TRP A 98 0.02 1.04 7.13
CA TRP A 98 0.16 1.97 6.01
C TRP A 98 0.47 3.37 6.50
N ARG A 99 1.10 4.14 5.66
CA ARG A 99 1.38 5.55 5.85
C ARG A 99 0.19 6.39 5.39
N ILE A 100 -0.18 7.39 6.17
CA ILE A 100 -1.36 8.24 5.93
C ILE A 100 -1.03 9.67 5.52
N THR A 101 0.25 10.05 5.50
CA THR A 101 0.70 11.43 5.19
C THR A 101 1.90 11.43 4.25
N GLY A 102 2.18 12.56 3.65
CA GLY A 102 3.45 12.83 2.96
C GLY A 102 4.65 12.81 3.90
N ASP A 103 5.85 13.00 3.37
CA ASP A 103 7.09 13.06 4.15
C ASP A 103 7.08 14.25 5.12
N ILE A 104 7.69 14.02 6.28
CA ILE A 104 7.93 15.07 7.28
C ILE A 104 9.34 15.62 7.01
N TYR A 105 9.43 16.92 6.87
CA TYR A 105 10.69 17.66 6.82
C TYR A 105 10.60 18.88 7.74
N ASP A 106 11.71 19.52 8.03
CA ASP A 106 11.77 20.62 8.98
C ASP A 106 10.97 21.84 8.48
N SER A 107 9.66 21.78 8.70
CA SER A 107 8.71 22.83 8.36
C SER A 107 7.48 22.75 9.26
N PHE A 108 7.15 23.86 9.89
CA PHE A 108 5.99 23.98 10.77
C PHE A 108 4.67 23.61 10.04
N THR A 109 4.53 24.03 8.79
CA THR A 109 3.33 23.71 7.98
C THR A 109 3.15 22.22 7.74
N VAL A 110 4.25 21.49 7.55
CA VAL A 110 4.23 20.03 7.33
C VAL A 110 3.89 19.30 8.61
N SER A 111 4.44 19.73 9.74
CA SER A 111 4.14 19.17 11.06
C SER A 111 2.66 19.33 11.42
N LEU A 112 2.03 20.46 11.11
CA LEU A 112 0.59 20.69 11.31
C LEU A 112 -0.27 19.80 10.40
N ARG A 113 0.15 19.52 9.17
CA ARG A 113 -0.59 18.61 8.28
C ARG A 113 -0.63 17.19 8.84
N GLY A 114 0.47 16.71 9.41
CA GLY A 114 0.54 15.40 10.06
C GLY A 114 -0.48 15.26 11.19
N LEU A 115 -0.65 16.28 12.00
CA LEU A 115 -1.60 16.29 13.13
C LEU A 115 -3.08 16.20 12.72
N ARG A 116 -3.44 16.67 11.52
CA ARG A 116 -4.83 16.63 11.03
C ARG A 116 -5.34 15.23 10.68
N TYR A 117 -4.46 14.26 10.55
CA TYR A 117 -4.80 12.87 10.19
C TYR A 117 -4.77 11.92 11.39
N THR A 118 -4.44 12.43 12.59
CA THR A 118 -4.38 11.65 13.83
C THR A 118 -5.59 11.86 14.74
N LEU A 119 -6.51 12.72 14.37
CA LEU A 119 -7.79 12.99 15.05
C LEU A 119 -8.95 12.44 14.20
#